data_b26c2ca61d8ff2dbe80fd8ce43f5c091
#
_entry.id   b26c2ca61d8ff2dbe80fd8ce43f5c091
#
_cell.length_a   1.000
_cell.length_b   1.000
_cell.length_c   1.000
_cell.angle_alpha   90.00
_cell.angle_beta   90.00
_cell.angle_gamma   90.00
#
_symmetry.space_group_name_H-M   'P 1'
#
loop_
_entity.id
_entity.type
_entity.pdbx_description
1 polymer ?
#
loop_
_entity_poly.entity_id
_entity_poly.type
_entity_poly.pdbx_seq_one_letter_code
_entity_poly.pdbx_strand_id
1 'polypeptide(L)'
;EISACLVGSEMCIRDRLYNVHAIKKNGELHRGMDGFCQEKNMVQVPLTVLSEWERIECVDHEIFIVENPSVFALICGEKSCMCMNGQPRLAGLLVLELLAKSGTKVYYSGDLDPEGILIAQKLSQYYRGTFCYWHMTPFDYEQCRSKEIISEKRKKMLQKITDERLLPVVDAVTKYGMAGYQESIGLNQISI
;
A
#
# COMPACT_ATOMS: atom_id res chain seq x y z
N GLU A 1 2.81 26.13 -7.38
CA GLU A 1 4.06 25.73 -6.65
C GLU A 1 4.44 24.25 -6.82
N ILE A 2 3.64 23.44 -7.54
CA ILE A 2 3.95 22.04 -7.87
C ILE A 2 5.02 21.92 -8.95
N SER A 3 5.24 22.99 -9.72
CA SER A 3 6.14 23.00 -10.89
C SER A 3 7.65 22.92 -10.55
N ALA A 4 8.07 23.32 -9.36
CA ALA A 4 9.48 23.35 -8.97
C ALA A 4 10.04 22.01 -8.47
N CYS A 5 9.17 21.06 -8.08
CA CYS A 5 9.56 19.70 -7.69
C CYS A 5 9.74 18.73 -8.87
N LEU A 6 9.46 19.18 -10.09
CA LEU A 6 9.46 18.34 -11.30
C LEU A 6 10.82 18.31 -12.02
N VAL A 7 11.81 19.06 -11.55
CA VAL A 7 13.13 19.15 -12.18
C VAL A 7 14.18 18.56 -11.24
N GLY A 8 14.39 17.28 -11.33
CA GLY A 8 15.53 16.63 -10.68
C GLY A 8 15.18 15.29 -10.06
N SER A 9 15.60 14.23 -10.71
CA SER A 9 15.72 12.84 -10.26
C SER A 9 14.53 12.23 -9.53
N GLU A 10 13.97 11.19 -10.09
CA GLU A 10 12.96 10.27 -9.56
C GLU A 10 11.48 10.65 -9.78
N MET A 11 11.12 11.12 -10.96
CA MET A 11 9.73 11.13 -11.43
C MET A 11 9.20 9.71 -11.75
N CYS A 12 9.98 8.67 -11.50
CA CYS A 12 9.55 7.30 -11.69
C CYS A 12 8.85 6.82 -10.43
N ILE A 13 7.56 6.55 -10.55
CA ILE A 13 6.85 5.76 -9.57
C ILE A 13 7.55 4.41 -9.51
N ARG A 14 7.95 4.01 -8.31
CA ARG A 14 8.30 2.60 -8.05
C ARG A 14 7.05 1.78 -7.73
N ASP A 15 5.93 2.47 -7.54
CA ASP A 15 4.65 1.85 -7.22
C ASP A 15 4.13 1.10 -8.44
N ARG A 16 3.59 -0.08 -8.22
CA ARG A 16 3.02 -0.94 -9.25
C ARG A 16 1.53 -1.05 -9.05
N LEU A 17 0.79 -0.96 -10.13
CA LEU A 17 -0.64 -1.19 -10.18
C LEU A 17 -0.94 -2.46 -10.96
N TYR A 18 -1.96 -3.18 -10.56
CA TYR A 18 -2.43 -4.39 -11.22
C TYR A 18 -3.96 -4.44 -11.17
N ASN A 19 -4.57 -4.78 -12.32
CA ASN A 19 -6.00 -4.99 -12.47
C ASN A 19 -6.85 -3.79 -12.00
N VAL A 20 -6.48 -2.58 -12.48
CA VAL A 20 -7.20 -1.33 -12.21
C VAL A 20 -7.53 -0.60 -13.50
N HIS A 21 -8.69 0.04 -13.57
CA HIS A 21 -9.10 0.89 -14.68
C HIS A 21 -8.93 2.36 -14.30
N ALA A 22 -8.45 3.17 -15.23
CA ALA A 22 -8.30 4.61 -15.02
C ALA A 22 -9.26 5.38 -15.89
N ILE A 23 -9.98 6.34 -15.31
CA ILE A 23 -10.87 7.25 -16.01
C ILE A 23 -10.17 8.61 -16.10
N LYS A 24 -10.01 9.12 -17.31
CA LYS A 24 -9.42 10.44 -17.57
C LYS A 24 -10.37 11.57 -17.18
N LYS A 25 -9.85 12.77 -17.00
CA LYS A 25 -10.63 13.98 -16.66
C LYS A 25 -11.71 14.33 -17.70
N ASN A 26 -11.56 13.86 -18.94
CA ASN A 26 -12.58 14.01 -19.97
C ASN A 26 -13.69 12.92 -19.92
N GLY A 27 -13.66 12.04 -18.91
CA GLY A 27 -14.62 10.95 -18.72
C GLY A 27 -14.32 9.68 -19.50
N GLU A 28 -13.30 9.67 -20.37
CA GLU A 28 -12.95 8.48 -21.15
C GLU A 28 -12.09 7.50 -20.37
N LEU A 29 -12.26 6.22 -20.68
CA LEU A 29 -11.37 5.15 -20.20
C LEU A 29 -9.95 5.34 -20.76
N HIS A 30 -8.94 5.17 -19.89
CA HIS A 30 -7.55 5.20 -20.31
C HIS A 30 -7.16 3.85 -20.95
N ARG A 31 -7.16 3.81 -22.30
CA ARG A 31 -6.98 2.58 -23.09
C ARG A 31 -5.71 1.78 -22.75
N GLY A 32 -4.61 2.45 -22.42
CA GLY A 32 -3.37 1.77 -22.01
C GLY A 32 -3.55 0.98 -20.71
N MET A 33 -4.22 1.57 -19.70
CA MET A 33 -4.51 0.86 -18.44
C MET A 33 -5.48 -0.29 -18.67
N ASP A 34 -6.50 -0.09 -19.48
CA ASP A 34 -7.43 -1.15 -19.84
C ASP A 34 -6.73 -2.32 -20.55
N GLY A 35 -5.80 -2.02 -21.47
CA GLY A 35 -4.97 -3.04 -22.12
C GLY A 35 -4.14 -3.84 -21.11
N PHE A 36 -3.50 -3.18 -20.13
CA PHE A 36 -2.76 -3.88 -19.06
C PHE A 36 -3.68 -4.77 -18.21
N CYS A 37 -4.91 -4.34 -17.93
CA CYS A 37 -5.90 -5.18 -17.24
C CYS A 37 -6.29 -6.42 -18.04
N GLN A 38 -6.57 -6.26 -19.33
CA GLN A 38 -6.94 -7.37 -20.23
C GLN A 38 -5.83 -8.41 -20.35
N GLU A 39 -4.59 -7.96 -20.42
CA GLU A 39 -3.41 -8.83 -20.50
C GLU A 39 -2.93 -9.34 -19.12
N LYS A 40 -3.62 -8.97 -18.04
CA LYS A 40 -3.24 -9.32 -16.65
C LYS A 40 -1.78 -8.95 -16.33
N ASN A 41 -1.34 -7.78 -16.78
CA ASN A 41 -0.01 -7.25 -16.57
C ASN A 41 0.03 -6.16 -15.51
N MET A 42 1.07 -6.18 -14.68
CA MET A 42 1.36 -5.08 -13.77
C MET A 42 1.99 -3.89 -14.52
N VAL A 43 1.74 -2.67 -14.04
CA VAL A 43 2.24 -1.46 -14.68
C VAL A 43 2.74 -0.44 -13.65
N GLN A 44 3.79 0.28 -14.01
CA GLN A 44 4.25 1.48 -13.31
C GLN A 44 3.78 2.71 -14.09
N VAL A 45 3.09 3.63 -13.42
CA VAL A 45 2.49 4.80 -14.08
C VAL A 45 3.20 6.07 -13.63
N PRO A 46 3.76 6.88 -14.55
CA PRO A 46 4.38 8.15 -14.21
C PRO A 46 3.39 9.15 -13.59
N LEU A 47 3.88 10.00 -12.69
CA LEU A 47 3.07 11.03 -12.02
C LEU A 47 2.35 11.95 -13.03
N THR A 48 3.02 12.28 -14.15
CA THR A 48 2.44 13.07 -15.23
C THR A 48 1.18 12.44 -15.82
N VAL A 49 1.18 11.11 -16.00
CA VAL A 49 0.03 10.36 -16.51
C VAL A 49 -1.07 10.28 -15.45
N LEU A 50 -0.71 9.99 -14.19
CA LEU A 50 -1.67 9.97 -13.07
C LEU A 50 -2.40 11.31 -12.93
N SER A 51 -1.71 12.43 -13.18
CA SER A 51 -2.27 13.77 -13.07
C SER A 51 -3.38 14.07 -14.10
N GLU A 52 -3.47 13.27 -15.16
CA GLU A 52 -4.52 13.38 -16.19
C GLU A 52 -5.78 12.61 -15.84
N TRP A 53 -5.71 11.75 -14.80
CA TRP A 53 -6.83 10.91 -14.41
C TRP A 53 -7.77 11.64 -13.45
N GLU A 54 -9.05 11.30 -13.55
CA GLU A 54 -10.10 11.75 -12.65
C GLU A 54 -10.29 10.80 -11.49
N ARG A 55 -10.27 9.48 -11.76
CA ARG A 55 -10.42 8.43 -10.75
C ARG A 55 -9.84 7.11 -11.23
N ILE A 56 -9.63 6.20 -10.27
CA ILE A 56 -9.25 4.80 -10.52
C ILE A 56 -10.40 3.91 -10.05
N GLU A 57 -10.83 2.99 -10.90
CA GLU A 57 -11.86 2.00 -10.61
C GLU A 57 -11.20 0.62 -10.43
N CYS A 58 -11.63 -0.10 -9.41
CA CYS A 58 -11.10 -1.42 -9.02
C CYS A 58 -12.19 -2.49 -9.10
N VAL A 59 -11.77 -3.73 -9.27
CA VAL A 59 -12.67 -4.89 -9.21
C VAL A 59 -13.35 -4.93 -7.83
N ASP A 60 -14.65 -5.16 -7.81
CA ASP A 60 -15.47 -5.20 -6.60
C ASP A 60 -15.38 -3.94 -5.72
N HIS A 61 -14.90 -2.82 -6.27
CA HIS A 61 -14.58 -1.60 -5.52
C HIS A 61 -13.60 -1.82 -4.35
N GLU A 62 -12.69 -2.77 -4.49
CA GLU A 62 -11.68 -3.13 -3.50
C GLU A 62 -10.28 -3.12 -4.10
N ILE A 63 -9.27 -2.72 -3.30
CA ILE A 63 -7.86 -2.80 -3.67
C ILE A 63 -7.02 -3.30 -2.51
N PHE A 64 -6.07 -4.19 -2.81
CA PHE A 64 -5.09 -4.69 -1.86
C PHE A 64 -3.76 -3.97 -2.07
N ILE A 65 -3.32 -3.23 -1.06
CA ILE A 65 -2.09 -2.43 -1.10
C ILE A 65 -1.07 -3.09 -0.19
N VAL A 66 0.08 -3.42 -0.75
CA VAL A 66 1.19 -4.02 -0.01
C VAL A 66 2.47 -3.21 -0.16
N GLU A 67 3.38 -3.36 0.80
CA GLU A 67 4.66 -2.67 0.80
C GLU A 67 5.73 -3.45 0.01
N ASN A 68 5.70 -4.78 0.10
CA ASN A 68 6.73 -5.66 -0.45
C ASN A 68 6.38 -6.15 -1.86
N PRO A 69 7.30 -5.99 -2.87
CA PRO A 69 7.08 -6.47 -4.23
C PRO A 69 6.90 -7.99 -4.35
N SER A 70 7.51 -8.78 -3.47
CA SER A 70 7.36 -10.24 -3.48
C SER A 70 5.94 -10.64 -3.06
N VAL A 71 5.41 -9.99 -2.03
CA VAL A 71 4.02 -10.20 -1.59
C VAL A 71 3.04 -9.74 -2.68
N PHE A 72 3.30 -8.59 -3.31
CA PHE A 72 2.51 -8.12 -4.43
C PHE A 72 2.41 -9.15 -5.57
N ALA A 73 3.53 -9.75 -5.96
CA ALA A 73 3.53 -10.77 -7.00
C ALA A 73 2.68 -12.01 -6.67
N LEU A 74 2.52 -12.31 -5.37
CA LEU A 74 1.73 -13.46 -4.91
C LEU A 74 0.22 -13.17 -4.87
N ILE A 75 -0.17 -11.93 -4.59
CA ILE A 75 -1.58 -11.54 -4.50
C ILE A 75 -2.17 -11.10 -5.84
N CYS A 76 -1.34 -10.88 -6.87
CA CYS A 76 -1.78 -10.60 -8.22
C CYS A 76 -2.55 -11.78 -8.79
N GLY A 77 -3.87 -11.65 -8.91
CA GLY A 77 -4.79 -12.67 -9.39
C GLY A 77 -6.04 -12.04 -9.97
N GLU A 78 -7.19 -12.27 -9.37
CA GLU A 78 -8.46 -11.68 -9.82
C GLU A 78 -8.73 -10.30 -9.21
N LYS A 79 -8.04 -9.92 -8.13
CA LYS A 79 -8.26 -8.66 -7.40
C LYS A 79 -7.41 -7.51 -7.94
N SER A 80 -7.84 -6.30 -7.66
CA SER A 80 -7.04 -5.10 -7.89
C SER A 80 -5.96 -4.97 -6.81
N CYS A 81 -4.71 -4.72 -7.22
CA CYS A 81 -3.59 -4.67 -6.29
C CYS A 81 -2.67 -3.48 -6.57
N MET A 82 -2.00 -2.99 -5.50
CA MET A 82 -0.96 -1.98 -5.58
C MET A 82 0.23 -2.36 -4.70
N CYS A 83 1.45 -2.14 -5.19
CA CYS A 83 2.67 -2.21 -4.39
C CYS A 83 3.25 -0.81 -4.23
N MET A 84 3.41 -0.34 -2.98
CA MET A 84 3.96 0.99 -2.67
C MET A 84 5.50 1.01 -2.56
N ASN A 85 6.13 -0.16 -2.46
CA ASN A 85 7.58 -0.31 -2.41
C ASN A 85 8.26 0.61 -1.38
N GLY A 86 7.78 0.55 -0.13
CA GLY A 86 8.26 1.31 1.02
C GLY A 86 7.45 2.57 1.32
N GLN A 87 8.14 3.64 1.76
CA GLN A 87 7.48 4.90 2.16
C GLN A 87 6.64 5.49 1.01
N PRO A 88 5.37 5.87 1.28
CA PRO A 88 4.51 6.45 0.27
C PRO A 88 5.10 7.76 -0.29
N ARG A 89 5.19 7.82 -1.61
CA ARG A 89 5.65 8.99 -2.35
C ARG A 89 4.45 9.76 -2.91
N LEU A 90 4.69 10.94 -3.45
CA LEU A 90 3.63 11.81 -3.99
C LEU A 90 2.71 11.08 -4.96
N ALA A 91 3.26 10.22 -5.80
CA ALA A 91 2.48 9.45 -6.76
C ALA A 91 1.57 8.42 -6.10
N GLY A 92 2.07 7.67 -5.08
CA GLY A 92 1.24 6.75 -4.31
C GLY A 92 0.11 7.47 -3.57
N LEU A 93 0.38 8.66 -3.02
CA LEU A 93 -0.64 9.50 -2.40
C LEU A 93 -1.70 9.96 -3.43
N LEU A 94 -1.29 10.35 -4.63
CA LEU A 94 -2.22 10.70 -5.71
C LEU A 94 -3.07 9.49 -6.13
N VAL A 95 -2.49 8.29 -6.21
CA VAL A 95 -3.28 7.06 -6.46
C VAL A 95 -4.34 6.87 -5.38
N LEU A 96 -4.02 7.06 -4.10
CA LEU A 96 -5.00 6.97 -3.02
C LEU A 96 -6.14 8.00 -3.16
N GLU A 97 -5.83 9.22 -3.58
CA GLU A 97 -6.87 10.23 -3.87
C GLU A 97 -7.79 9.81 -5.01
N LEU A 98 -7.20 9.25 -6.09
CA LEU A 98 -7.96 8.78 -7.25
C LEU A 98 -8.84 7.56 -6.91
N LEU A 99 -8.38 6.67 -6.04
CA LEU A 99 -9.14 5.55 -5.50
C LEU A 99 -10.30 6.02 -4.61
N ALA A 100 -10.07 7.03 -3.78
CA ALA A 100 -11.10 7.58 -2.91
C ALA A 100 -12.27 8.19 -3.70
N LYS A 101 -12.00 8.79 -4.88
CA LYS A 101 -13.03 9.35 -5.77
C LYS A 101 -13.99 8.29 -6.34
N SER A 102 -13.58 7.05 -6.44
CA SER A 102 -14.45 5.93 -6.86
C SER A 102 -15.06 5.16 -5.67
N GLY A 103 -14.83 5.61 -4.44
CA GLY A 103 -15.34 4.94 -3.23
C GLY A 103 -14.68 3.58 -2.97
N THR A 104 -13.50 3.34 -3.53
CA THR A 104 -12.79 2.07 -3.40
C THR A 104 -12.43 1.81 -1.93
N LYS A 105 -12.64 0.59 -1.46
CA LYS A 105 -12.19 0.12 -0.14
C LYS A 105 -10.74 -0.34 -0.23
N VAL A 106 -9.90 0.15 0.67
CA VAL A 106 -8.49 -0.20 0.73
C VAL A 106 -8.25 -1.25 1.81
N TYR A 107 -7.56 -2.33 1.44
CA TYR A 107 -6.94 -3.29 2.34
C TYR A 107 -5.43 -3.09 2.28
N TYR A 108 -4.83 -2.70 3.39
CA TYR A 108 -3.39 -2.42 3.46
C TYR A 108 -2.67 -3.42 4.35
N SER A 109 -1.52 -3.89 3.87
CA SER A 109 -0.59 -4.70 4.62
C SER A 109 0.84 -4.22 4.40
N GLY A 110 1.63 -4.19 5.47
CA GLY A 110 3.04 -3.82 5.45
C GLY A 110 3.84 -4.62 6.48
N ASP A 111 5.12 -4.31 6.60
CA ASP A 111 5.98 -4.92 7.61
C ASP A 111 5.49 -4.60 9.02
N LEU A 112 5.61 -5.58 9.92
CA LEU A 112 5.23 -5.46 11.32
C LEU A 112 6.46 -5.05 12.15
N ASP A 113 6.99 -3.89 11.78
CA ASP A 113 8.05 -3.18 12.46
C ASP A 113 7.63 -1.73 12.73
N PRO A 114 8.41 -0.94 13.51
CA PRO A 114 8.01 0.42 13.86
C PRO A 114 7.74 1.33 12.68
N GLU A 115 8.50 1.19 11.61
CA GLU A 115 8.36 1.99 10.39
C GLU A 115 7.11 1.59 9.59
N GLY A 116 6.91 0.30 9.33
CA GLY A 116 5.77 -0.22 8.58
C GLY A 116 4.44 0.05 9.28
N ILE A 117 4.36 -0.15 10.60
CA ILE A 117 3.16 0.18 11.39
C ILE A 117 2.86 1.68 11.35
N LEU A 118 3.90 2.53 11.42
CA LEU A 118 3.71 3.98 11.32
C LEU A 118 3.27 4.43 9.91
N ILE A 119 3.77 3.77 8.86
CA ILE A 119 3.30 3.97 7.49
C ILE A 119 1.83 3.60 7.38
N ALA A 120 1.44 2.43 7.88
CA ALA A 120 0.05 1.98 7.88
C ALA A 120 -0.90 3.00 8.51
N GLN A 121 -0.55 3.50 9.71
CA GLN A 121 -1.35 4.53 10.39
C GLN A 121 -1.46 5.81 9.55
N LYS A 122 -0.35 6.30 8.99
CA LYS A 122 -0.35 7.53 8.17
C LYS A 122 -1.22 7.37 6.92
N LEU A 123 -1.16 6.24 6.26
CA LEU A 123 -2.00 5.95 5.09
C LEU A 123 -3.47 5.88 5.46
N SER A 124 -3.81 5.23 6.58
CA SER A 124 -5.18 5.18 7.09
C SER A 124 -5.73 6.58 7.43
N GLN A 125 -4.90 7.46 7.99
CA GLN A 125 -5.28 8.85 8.28
C GLN A 125 -5.39 9.72 7.03
N TYR A 126 -4.62 9.41 6.00
CA TYR A 126 -4.63 10.15 4.74
C TYR A 126 -5.80 9.75 3.84
N TYR A 127 -6.15 8.46 3.79
CA TYR A 127 -7.16 7.95 2.88
C TYR A 127 -8.57 8.40 3.26
N ARG A 128 -9.28 8.99 2.31
CA ARG A 128 -10.64 9.54 2.52
C ARG A 128 -11.74 8.54 2.15
N GLY A 129 -11.59 7.30 2.54
CA GLY A 129 -12.53 6.21 2.26
C GLY A 129 -12.43 5.12 3.32
N THR A 130 -12.97 3.95 3.04
CA THR A 130 -12.86 2.80 3.93
C THR A 130 -11.47 2.19 3.85
N PHE A 131 -10.74 2.20 4.97
CA PHE A 131 -9.40 1.66 5.10
C PHE A 131 -9.34 0.54 6.14
N CYS A 132 -8.88 -0.63 5.72
CA CYS A 132 -8.75 -1.81 6.55
C CYS A 132 -7.28 -2.23 6.64
N TYR A 133 -6.80 -2.54 7.83
CA TYR A 133 -5.54 -3.24 8.02
C TYR A 133 -5.75 -4.73 7.73
N TRP A 134 -4.92 -5.27 6.85
CA TRP A 134 -4.98 -6.65 6.40
C TRP A 134 -3.66 -7.33 6.74
N HIS A 135 -3.71 -8.49 7.40
CA HIS A 135 -2.51 -9.16 7.95
C HIS A 135 -1.62 -8.26 8.82
N MET A 136 -2.24 -7.46 9.69
CA MET A 136 -1.53 -6.60 10.65
C MET A 136 -2.00 -6.84 12.08
N THR A 137 -2.22 -8.11 12.45
CA THR A 137 -2.63 -8.53 13.79
C THR A 137 -1.47 -9.11 14.60
N PRO A 138 -1.62 -9.27 15.92
CA PRO A 138 -0.62 -10.00 16.73
C PRO A 138 -0.35 -11.42 16.24
N PHE A 139 -1.38 -12.10 15.71
CA PHE A 139 -1.24 -13.43 15.14
C PHE A 139 -0.34 -13.41 13.89
N ASP A 140 -0.57 -12.45 12.97
CA ASP A 140 0.28 -12.29 11.79
C ASP A 140 1.72 -11.98 12.18
N TYR A 141 1.92 -11.15 13.20
CA TYR A 141 3.25 -10.83 13.72
C TYR A 141 3.97 -12.08 14.25
N GLU A 142 3.29 -12.97 14.96
CA GLU A 142 3.89 -14.21 15.43
C GLU A 142 4.37 -15.11 14.28
N GLN A 143 3.66 -15.08 13.14
CA GLN A 143 4.02 -15.86 11.95
C GLN A 143 5.22 -15.25 11.19
N CYS A 144 5.38 -13.93 11.20
CA CYS A 144 6.41 -13.23 10.42
C CYS A 144 7.56 -12.66 11.26
N ARG A 145 7.56 -12.91 12.57
CA ARG A 145 8.60 -12.42 13.49
C ARG A 145 9.98 -12.92 13.10
N SER A 146 10.88 -11.99 12.82
CA SER A 146 12.26 -12.26 12.47
C SER A 146 13.17 -12.38 13.72
N LYS A 147 14.46 -12.53 13.49
CA LYS A 147 15.49 -12.45 14.55
C LYS A 147 16.09 -11.06 14.67
N GLU A 148 15.63 -10.09 13.87
CA GLU A 148 16.15 -8.73 13.89
C GLU A 148 15.64 -7.97 15.11
N ILE A 149 16.56 -7.55 15.96
CA ILE A 149 16.25 -6.79 17.18
C ILE A 149 16.01 -5.33 16.82
N ILE A 150 14.87 -4.81 17.25
CA ILE A 150 14.52 -3.41 17.07
C ILE A 150 15.30 -2.54 18.05
N SER A 151 16.05 -1.56 17.54
CA SER A 151 16.81 -0.62 18.37
C SER A 151 15.86 0.26 19.22
N GLU A 152 16.36 0.73 20.38
CA GLU A 152 15.57 1.61 21.27
C GLU A 152 15.11 2.90 20.56
N LYS A 153 15.89 3.41 19.60
CA LYS A 153 15.48 4.56 18.79
C LYS A 153 14.25 4.24 17.93
N ARG A 154 14.22 3.05 17.32
CA ARG A 154 13.08 2.59 16.49
C ARG A 154 11.85 2.27 17.37
N LYS A 155 12.03 1.65 18.53
CA LYS A 155 10.94 1.38 19.49
C LYS A 155 10.18 2.65 19.90
N LYS A 156 10.89 3.78 20.05
CA LYS A 156 10.23 5.08 20.34
C LYS A 156 9.26 5.52 19.27
N MET A 157 9.36 5.02 18.04
CA MET A 157 8.42 5.33 16.97
C MET A 157 7.04 4.72 17.25
N LEU A 158 6.98 3.55 17.90
CA LEU A 158 5.73 2.89 18.28
C LEU A 158 4.87 3.76 19.22
N GLN A 159 5.49 4.63 20.02
CA GLN A 159 4.77 5.58 20.89
C GLN A 159 3.96 6.64 20.11
N LYS A 160 4.20 6.77 18.79
CA LYS A 160 3.45 7.67 17.91
C LYS A 160 2.20 7.03 17.32
N ILE A 161 2.01 5.75 17.55
CA ILE A 161 0.83 5.02 17.08
C ILE A 161 -0.33 5.32 18.02
N THR A 162 -1.40 5.88 17.45
CA THR A 162 -2.62 6.27 18.16
C THR A 162 -3.88 5.58 17.64
N ASP A 163 -3.76 4.87 16.49
CA ASP A 163 -4.88 4.10 15.94
C ASP A 163 -5.11 2.84 16.77
N GLU A 164 -6.25 2.79 17.48
CA GLU A 164 -6.61 1.70 18.38
C GLU A 164 -6.58 0.32 17.70
N ARG A 165 -6.84 0.26 16.40
CA ARG A 165 -6.81 -0.99 15.62
C ARG A 165 -5.41 -1.58 15.50
N LEU A 166 -4.35 -0.76 15.64
CA LEU A 166 -2.94 -1.17 15.57
C LEU A 166 -2.31 -1.41 16.96
N LEU A 167 -2.93 -0.94 18.05
CA LEU A 167 -2.35 -1.09 19.39
C LEU A 167 -2.06 -2.56 19.75
N PRO A 168 -2.91 -3.54 19.44
CA PRO A 168 -2.61 -4.94 19.77
C PRO A 168 -1.30 -5.45 19.11
N VAL A 169 -1.05 -5.10 17.86
CA VAL A 169 0.21 -5.50 17.19
C VAL A 169 1.40 -4.68 17.70
N VAL A 170 1.21 -3.40 18.05
CA VAL A 170 2.23 -2.57 18.70
C VAL A 170 2.68 -3.19 20.03
N ASP A 171 1.73 -3.67 20.84
CA ASP A 171 2.03 -4.34 22.12
C ASP A 171 2.83 -5.63 21.88
N ALA A 172 2.47 -6.41 20.87
CA ALA A 172 3.19 -7.62 20.50
C ALA A 172 4.63 -7.30 20.05
N VAL A 173 4.82 -6.34 19.15
CA VAL A 173 6.15 -5.90 18.68
C VAL A 173 6.98 -5.35 19.83
N THR A 174 6.39 -4.57 20.74
CA THR A 174 7.08 -4.01 21.91
C THR A 174 7.51 -5.11 22.86
N LYS A 175 6.64 -6.08 23.13
CA LYS A 175 6.91 -7.21 24.03
C LYS A 175 8.10 -8.05 23.58
N TYR A 176 8.16 -8.38 22.31
CA TYR A 176 9.23 -9.23 21.77
C TYR A 176 10.46 -8.45 21.33
N GLY A 177 10.32 -7.19 20.97
CA GLY A 177 11.41 -6.31 20.55
C GLY A 177 12.08 -6.72 19.24
N MET A 178 11.37 -7.46 18.38
CA MET A 178 11.85 -7.98 17.10
C MET A 178 10.99 -7.48 15.96
N ALA A 179 11.59 -7.27 14.78
CA ALA A 179 10.86 -6.91 13.56
C ALA A 179 10.08 -8.10 12.98
N GLY A 180 8.94 -7.85 12.37
CA GLY A 180 8.19 -8.83 11.58
C GLY A 180 8.17 -8.39 10.10
N TYR A 181 8.48 -9.31 9.19
CA TYR A 181 8.54 -9.02 7.75
C TYR A 181 7.41 -9.70 7.01
N GLN A 182 6.64 -8.91 6.25
CA GLN A 182 5.46 -9.34 5.53
C GLN A 182 5.70 -10.56 4.64
N GLU A 183 6.84 -10.65 3.98
CA GLU A 183 7.23 -11.77 3.11
C GLU A 183 7.37 -13.11 3.84
N SER A 184 7.48 -13.10 5.17
CA SER A 184 7.54 -14.31 6.00
C SER A 184 6.15 -14.81 6.45
N ILE A 185 5.09 -14.05 6.20
CA ILE A 185 3.71 -14.52 6.36
C ILE A 185 3.51 -15.60 5.30
N GLY A 186 3.41 -16.85 5.74
CA GLY A 186 3.47 -18.02 4.85
C GLY A 186 2.51 -17.92 3.68
N LEU A 187 3.03 -18.21 2.48
CA LEU A 187 2.34 -18.14 1.19
C LEU A 187 0.97 -18.83 1.14
N ASN A 188 0.76 -19.81 2.02
CA ASN A 188 -0.48 -20.57 2.14
C ASN A 188 -1.59 -19.86 2.94
N GLN A 189 -1.33 -18.69 3.49
CA GLN A 189 -2.29 -17.91 4.30
C GLN A 189 -2.72 -16.60 3.63
N ILE A 190 -2.06 -16.20 2.56
CA ILE A 190 -2.47 -15.05 1.75
C ILE A 190 -3.51 -15.53 0.73
N SER A 191 -4.66 -16.00 1.21
CA SER A 191 -5.84 -16.19 0.36
C SER A 191 -6.65 -14.89 0.38
N ILE A 192 -6.85 -14.31 -0.77
CA ILE A 192 -7.70 -13.15 -1.04
C ILE A 192 -9.11 -13.63 -1.39
#